data_a6e51c13cde554d6ab2d44c26b34ee35
#
_entry.id   a6e51c13cde554d6ab2d44c26b34ee35
#
_cell.length_a   1.000
_cell.length_b   1.000
_cell.length_c   1.000
_cell.angle_alpha   90.00
_cell.angle_beta   90.00
_cell.angle_gamma   90.00
#
_symmetry.space_group_name_H-M   'P 1'
#
loop_
_entity.id
_entity.type
_entity.pdbx_description
1 polymer ?
#
loop_
_entity_poly.entity_id
_entity_poly.type
_entity_poly.pdbx_seq_one_letter_code
_entity_poly.pdbx_strand_id
1 'polypeptide(L)'
;QEVRQEGTPDPALIQQDMSAIKHIMWNYVGLVRTAPRLERALSELRHLETAIERFYRATSLTDGVIGLRNAVRTSVLVAMAAWENKLSMGCHYRE
;
A
#
# COMPACT_ATOMS: atom_id res chain seq x y z
N GLN A 1 -9.37 -5.05 23.44
CA GLN A 1 -9.74 -4.85 23.19
C GLN A 1 -10.25 -4.66 22.64
N GLU A 2 -10.46 -4.71 22.64
CA GLU A 2 -11.06 -4.43 22.07
C GLU A 2 -11.67 -3.71 21.85
N VAL A 3 -11.85 -3.63 22.07
CA VAL A 3 -12.61 -3.06 21.89
C VAL A 3 -12.72 -2.11 21.60
N ARG A 4 -12.32 -1.62 21.54
CA ARG A 4 -12.34 -0.69 21.18
C ARG A 4 -12.57 -0.51 20.07
N GLN A 5 -12.55 -1.20 19.61
CA GLN A 5 -12.66 -1.33 18.50
C GLN A 5 -13.62 -0.56 17.86
N GLU A 6 -14.63 -0.43 18.17
CA GLU A 6 -15.46 0.46 17.56
C GLU A 6 -15.12 1.84 17.95
N GLY A 7 -14.05 2.04 18.60
CA GLY A 7 -13.59 3.35 18.94
C GLY A 7 -12.93 4.03 17.78
N THR A 8 -12.53 5.26 17.99
CA THR A 8 -11.80 6.02 17.00
C THR A 8 -10.41 5.41 16.83
N PRO A 9 -9.98 5.19 15.59
CA PRO A 9 -8.66 4.62 15.39
C PRO A 9 -7.56 5.55 15.88
N ASP A 10 -6.48 4.94 16.31
CA ASP A 10 -5.32 5.68 16.79
C ASP A 10 -4.67 6.40 15.61
N PRO A 11 -4.60 7.74 15.64
CA PRO A 11 -3.97 8.46 14.53
C PRO A 11 -2.53 8.07 14.28
N ALA A 12 -1.82 7.63 15.31
CA ALA A 12 -0.44 7.23 15.13
C ALA A 12 -0.32 6.00 14.26
N LEU A 13 -1.26 5.06 14.38
CA LEU A 13 -1.26 3.86 13.55
C LEU A 13 -1.58 4.19 12.10
N ILE A 14 -2.53 5.10 11.89
CA ILE A 14 -2.87 5.53 10.55
C ILE A 14 -1.65 6.20 9.91
N GLN A 15 -0.98 7.05 10.65
CA GLN A 15 0.18 7.77 10.15
C GLN A 15 1.31 6.80 9.82
N GLN A 16 1.49 5.78 10.66
CA GLN A 16 2.50 4.78 10.43
C GLN A 16 2.25 4.03 9.12
N ASP A 17 1.01 3.64 8.86
CA ASP A 17 0.68 2.93 7.64
C ASP A 17 0.80 3.83 6.42
N MET A 18 0.40 5.10 6.54
CA MET A 18 0.59 6.05 5.45
C MET A 18 2.08 6.20 5.12
N SER A 19 2.91 6.26 6.15
CA SER A 19 4.36 6.37 5.94
C SER A 19 4.90 5.12 5.26
N ALA A 20 4.39 3.95 5.63
CA ALA A 20 4.82 2.71 5.01
C ALA A 20 4.50 2.70 3.51
N ILE A 21 3.30 3.14 3.16
CA ILE A 21 2.91 3.22 1.75
C ILE A 21 3.84 4.16 0.99
N LYS A 22 4.09 5.33 1.54
CA LYS A 22 4.97 6.30 0.90
C LYS A 22 6.38 5.76 0.72
N HIS A 23 6.87 5.06 1.73
CA HIS A 23 8.20 4.49 1.68
C HIS A 23 8.30 3.44 0.57
N ILE A 24 7.33 2.56 0.48
CA ILE A 24 7.30 1.53 -0.55
C ILE A 24 7.25 2.17 -1.94
N MET A 25 6.36 3.13 -2.11
CA MET A 25 6.20 3.78 -3.41
C MET A 25 7.46 4.53 -3.81
N TRP A 26 8.08 5.22 -2.87
CA TRP A 26 9.29 5.97 -3.17
C TRP A 26 10.46 5.06 -3.53
N ASN A 27 10.68 4.02 -2.75
CA ASN A 27 11.87 3.19 -2.93
C ASN A 27 11.76 2.18 -4.04
N TYR A 28 10.58 1.61 -4.26
CA TYR A 28 10.47 0.50 -5.18
C TYR A 28 9.78 0.86 -6.49
N VAL A 29 8.97 1.90 -6.47
CA VAL A 29 8.22 2.27 -7.67
C VAL A 29 8.75 3.56 -8.25
N GLY A 30 9.10 4.52 -7.40
CA GLY A 30 9.52 5.85 -7.84
C GLY A 30 10.97 5.95 -8.25
N LEU A 31 11.87 5.45 -7.41
CA LEU A 31 13.31 5.64 -7.64
C LEU A 31 13.89 4.66 -8.65
N VAL A 32 13.66 3.39 -8.43
CA VAL A 32 14.24 2.36 -9.29
C VAL A 32 13.14 1.37 -9.65
N ARG A 33 12.75 1.39 -10.90
CA ARG A 33 11.66 0.53 -11.37
C ARG A 33 12.19 -0.72 -12.04
N THR A 34 12.91 -1.53 -11.30
CA THR A 34 13.31 -2.84 -11.81
C THR A 34 12.18 -3.84 -11.54
N ALA A 35 12.17 -4.91 -12.33
CA ALA A 35 11.13 -5.93 -12.16
C ALA A 35 11.12 -6.51 -10.75
N PRO A 36 12.26 -6.91 -10.17
CA PRO A 36 12.23 -7.45 -8.81
C PRO A 36 11.72 -6.44 -7.78
N ARG A 37 12.05 -5.17 -7.94
CA ARG A 37 11.58 -4.16 -7.00
C ARG A 37 10.08 -3.92 -7.13
N LEU A 38 9.57 -3.93 -8.35
CA LEU A 38 8.13 -3.78 -8.55
C LEU A 38 7.37 -4.98 -7.99
N GLU A 39 7.91 -6.18 -8.16
CA GLU A 39 7.30 -7.36 -7.57
C GLU A 39 7.27 -7.25 -6.05
N ARG A 40 8.37 -6.78 -5.48
CA ARG A 40 8.46 -6.62 -4.04
C ARG A 40 7.43 -5.60 -3.54
N ALA A 41 7.32 -4.48 -4.27
CA ALA A 41 6.36 -3.44 -3.92
C ALA A 41 4.95 -3.99 -3.94
N LEU A 42 4.60 -4.74 -4.98
CA LEU A 42 3.26 -5.31 -5.07
C LEU A 42 2.98 -6.25 -3.91
N SER A 43 3.95 -7.10 -3.57
CA SER A 43 3.78 -8.02 -2.47
C SER A 43 3.56 -7.29 -1.16
N GLU A 44 4.39 -6.29 -0.88
CA GLU A 44 4.27 -5.54 0.37
C GLU A 44 3.01 -4.71 0.44
N LEU A 45 2.63 -4.11 -0.68
CA LEU A 45 1.41 -3.30 -0.73
C LEU A 45 0.17 -4.18 -0.53
N ARG A 46 0.17 -5.39 -1.08
CA ARG A 46 -0.97 -6.27 -0.91
C ARG A 46 -1.10 -6.78 0.51
N HIS A 47 0.03 -7.05 1.17
CA HIS A 47 -0.02 -7.40 2.58
C HIS A 47 -0.56 -6.26 3.41
N LEU A 48 -0.11 -5.06 3.11
CA LEU A 48 -0.55 -3.87 3.82
C LEU A 48 -2.03 -3.61 3.55
N GLU A 49 -2.46 -3.80 2.31
CA GLU A 49 -3.87 -3.64 1.95
C GLU A 49 -4.74 -4.59 2.76
N THR A 50 -4.33 -5.84 2.89
CA THR A 50 -5.07 -6.82 3.66
C THR A 50 -5.18 -6.40 5.12
N ALA A 51 -4.07 -5.94 5.69
CA ALA A 51 -4.06 -5.50 7.07
C ALA A 51 -4.96 -4.28 7.28
N ILE A 52 -4.93 -3.34 6.34
CA ILE A 52 -5.74 -2.14 6.42
C ILE A 52 -7.22 -2.47 6.28
N GLU A 53 -7.57 -3.39 5.37
CA GLU A 53 -8.97 -3.78 5.21
C GLU A 53 -9.51 -4.43 6.48
N ARG A 54 -8.67 -5.22 7.14
CA ARG A 54 -9.07 -5.84 8.40
C ARG A 54 -9.28 -4.79 9.48
N PHE A 55 -8.37 -3.84 9.55
CA PHE A 55 -8.46 -2.73 10.48
C PHE A 55 -9.71 -1.88 10.19
N TYR A 56 -9.96 -1.62 8.90
CA TYR A 56 -11.08 -0.84 8.45
C TYR A 56 -12.41 -1.45 8.90
N ARG A 57 -12.51 -2.77 8.88
CA ARG A 57 -13.74 -3.45 9.31
C ARG A 57 -13.94 -3.40 10.80
N ALA A 58 -12.86 -3.28 11.54
CA ALA A 58 -12.91 -3.37 12.99
C ALA A 58 -13.06 -2.03 13.67
N THR A 59 -12.93 -0.93 12.94
CA THR A 59 -12.94 0.40 13.53
C THR A 59 -14.00 1.28 12.91
N SER A 60 -14.24 2.41 13.55
CA SER A 60 -15.16 3.41 13.01
C SER A 60 -14.59 4.01 11.75
N LEU A 61 -15.48 4.34 10.82
CA LEU A 61 -15.06 5.01 9.59
C LEU A 61 -14.77 6.47 9.90
N THR A 62 -13.54 6.84 9.69
CA THR A 62 -13.12 8.23 9.83
C THR A 62 -12.44 8.63 8.54
N ASP A 63 -12.25 9.94 8.37
CA ASP A 63 -11.56 10.44 7.18
C ASP A 63 -10.17 9.83 7.07
N GLY A 64 -9.50 9.64 8.20
CA GLY A 64 -8.16 9.06 8.20
C GLY A 64 -8.16 7.61 7.71
N VAL A 65 -9.11 6.83 8.15
CA VAL A 65 -9.19 5.42 7.74
C VAL A 65 -9.58 5.31 6.27
N ILE A 66 -10.54 6.12 5.84
CA ILE A 66 -10.93 6.13 4.44
C ILE A 66 -9.77 6.56 3.55
N GLY A 67 -9.05 7.58 3.96
CA GLY A 67 -7.90 8.05 3.22
C GLY A 67 -6.81 6.99 3.13
N LEU A 68 -6.57 6.29 4.21
CA LEU A 68 -5.57 5.22 4.22
C LEU A 68 -5.95 4.10 3.28
N ARG A 69 -7.21 3.68 3.31
CA ARG A 69 -7.71 2.64 2.44
C ARG A 69 -7.55 3.03 0.98
N ASN A 70 -7.92 4.27 0.66
CA ASN A 70 -7.81 4.76 -0.70
C ASN A 70 -6.35 4.86 -1.13
N ALA A 71 -5.47 5.27 -0.22
CA ALA A 71 -4.06 5.41 -0.54
C ALA A 71 -3.43 4.06 -0.89
N VAL A 72 -3.73 3.02 -0.12
CA VAL A 72 -3.13 1.73 -0.42
C VAL A 72 -3.69 1.14 -1.70
N ARG A 73 -4.98 1.33 -1.96
CA ARG A 73 -5.59 0.83 -3.19
C ARG A 73 -5.01 1.52 -4.42
N THR A 74 -4.87 2.85 -4.34
CA THR A 74 -4.27 3.60 -5.43
C THR A 74 -2.84 3.16 -5.67
N SER A 75 -2.09 2.94 -4.58
CA SER A 75 -0.70 2.52 -4.70
C SER A 75 -0.57 1.16 -5.36
N VAL A 76 -1.46 0.23 -5.03
CA VAL A 76 -1.46 -1.08 -5.68
C VAL A 76 -1.70 -0.92 -7.18
N LEU A 77 -2.66 -0.08 -7.56
CA LEU A 77 -2.96 0.14 -8.98
C LEU A 77 -1.78 0.76 -9.72
N VAL A 78 -1.12 1.72 -9.09
CA VAL A 78 0.03 2.36 -9.71
C VAL A 78 1.17 1.35 -9.87
N ALA A 79 1.42 0.54 -8.85
CA ALA A 79 2.47 -0.45 -8.91
C ALA A 79 2.17 -1.53 -9.94
N MET A 80 0.91 -1.94 -10.05
CA MET A 80 0.49 -2.90 -11.07
C MET A 80 0.69 -2.35 -12.47
N ALA A 81 0.32 -1.09 -12.67
CA ALA A 81 0.49 -0.45 -13.97
C ALA A 81 1.97 -0.39 -14.34
N ALA A 82 2.81 -0.05 -13.37
CA ALA A 82 4.24 0.00 -13.62
C ALA A 82 4.80 -1.37 -13.97
N TRP A 83 4.33 -2.40 -13.28
CA TRP A 83 4.75 -3.77 -13.53
C TRP A 83 4.34 -4.21 -14.94
N GLU A 84 3.09 -3.95 -15.31
CA GLU A 84 2.60 -4.33 -16.62
C GLU A 84 3.32 -3.58 -17.73
N ASN A 85 3.63 -2.32 -17.49
CA ASN A 85 4.38 -1.55 -18.46
C ASN A 85 5.78 -2.12 -18.64
N LYS A 86 6.39 -2.52 -17.54
CA LYS A 86 7.71 -3.12 -17.59
C LYS A 86 7.70 -4.40 -18.40
N LEU A 87 6.70 -5.23 -18.19
CA LEU A 87 6.55 -6.48 -18.94
C LEU A 87 6.36 -6.22 -20.43
N SER A 88 5.49 -5.26 -20.76
CA SER A 88 5.17 -5.02 -22.16
C SER A 88 6.33 -4.41 -22.92
N MET A 89 7.28 -3.79 -22.22
CA MET A 89 8.46 -3.25 -22.89
C MET A 89 9.51 -4.29 -23.18
N GLY A 90 9.35 -5.48 -22.63
CA GLY A 90 10.24 -6.57 -22.95
C GLY A 90 11.62 -6.50 -22.35
N CYS A 91 11.84 -5.58 -21.44
CA CYS A 91 13.17 -5.43 -20.84
C CYS A 91 13.17 -5.71 -19.36
N HIS A 92 12.10 -6.23 -18.91
CA HIS A 92 11.86 -6.44 -17.52
C HIS A 92 12.82 -7.38 -16.87
N TYR A 93 13.27 -8.34 -17.62
CA TYR A 93 14.09 -9.37 -17.03
C TYR A 93 15.51 -8.98 -16.88
N ARG A 94 15.88 -7.88 -17.39
CA ARG A 94 17.25 -7.50 -17.36
C ARG A 94 17.66 -6.74 -16.17
N GLU A 95 16.71 -6.22 -15.47
CA GLU A 95 17.08 -5.33 -14.42
C GLU A 95 17.73 -6.00 -13.26
#